data_60dedf51f7e0bdbe6aa2d77dbe67a066
#
_entry.id   60dedf51f7e0bdbe6aa2d77dbe67a066
#
_cell.length_a   1.000
_cell.length_b   1.000
_cell.length_c   1.000
_cell.angle_alpha   90.00
_cell.angle_beta   90.00
_cell.angle_gamma   90.00
#
_symmetry.space_group_name_H-M   'P 1'
#
loop_
_entity.id
_entity.type
_entity.pdbx_description
1 polymer ?
#
loop_
_entity_poly.entity_id
_entity_poly.type
_entity_poly.pdbx_seq_one_letter_code
_entity_poly.pdbx_strand_id
1 'polypeptide(L)'
;MLARIWHGVTLTEKADEYLDYLNQTGIPDYLATPGNRGAFVLRRADGDRSHFLTISLWDSLESIKRFAGDDYERARYYAEDEKFLLEFEPTVQHYEYYANTSGGIRLLA
;
A
#
# COMPACT_ATOMS: atom_id res chain seq x y z
N MET A 1 2.17 5.74 -15.85
CA MET A 1 1.61 5.64 -14.49
C MET A 1 2.44 4.65 -13.68
N LEU A 2 2.57 4.87 -12.40
CA LEU A 2 3.39 4.04 -11.53
C LEU A 2 2.55 3.38 -10.44
N ALA A 3 2.92 2.16 -10.07
CA ALA A 3 2.36 1.47 -8.92
C ALA A 3 3.45 1.33 -7.85
N ARG A 4 3.10 1.67 -6.61
CA ARG A 4 3.93 1.49 -5.44
C ARG A 4 3.35 0.34 -4.63
N ILE A 5 4.17 -0.65 -4.33
CA ILE A 5 3.72 -1.86 -3.63
C ILE A 5 4.50 -2.02 -2.34
N TRP A 6 3.77 -2.05 -1.22
CA TRP A 6 4.30 -2.36 0.10
C TRP A 6 3.81 -3.75 0.53
N HIS A 7 4.65 -4.49 1.22
CA HIS A 7 4.33 -5.81 1.75
C HIS A 7 4.58 -5.86 3.25
N GLY A 8 3.64 -6.46 3.98
CA GLY A 8 3.77 -6.71 5.40
C GLY A 8 3.13 -8.02 5.81
N VAL A 9 3.51 -8.51 6.99
CA VAL A 9 3.04 -9.79 7.52
C VAL A 9 2.55 -9.60 8.95
N THR A 10 1.37 -10.14 9.25
CA THR A 10 0.82 -10.16 10.61
C THR A 10 0.53 -11.59 11.02
N LEU A 11 0.18 -11.78 12.30
CA LEU A 11 -0.52 -12.99 12.69
C LEU A 11 -1.91 -12.96 12.08
N THR A 12 -2.40 -14.13 11.63
CA THR A 12 -3.73 -14.22 11.03
C THR A 12 -4.83 -13.78 12.00
N GLU A 13 -4.67 -14.07 13.28
CA GLU A 13 -5.63 -13.66 14.31
C GLU A 13 -5.75 -12.15 14.47
N LYS A 14 -4.77 -11.39 13.98
CA LYS A 14 -4.76 -9.93 14.03
C LYS A 14 -5.04 -9.27 12.69
N ALA A 15 -5.28 -10.06 11.66
CA ALA A 15 -5.38 -9.54 10.30
C ALA A 15 -6.55 -8.57 10.11
N ASP A 16 -7.70 -8.84 10.72
CA ASP A 16 -8.86 -7.95 10.61
C ASP A 16 -8.59 -6.61 11.28
N GLU A 17 -7.98 -6.62 12.46
CA GLU A 17 -7.61 -5.38 13.14
C GLU A 17 -6.60 -4.57 12.32
N TYR A 18 -5.63 -5.26 11.71
CA TYR A 18 -4.64 -4.57 10.90
C TYR A 18 -5.24 -3.98 9.64
N LEU A 19 -6.19 -4.68 9.01
CA LEU A 19 -6.91 -4.12 7.87
C LEU A 19 -7.61 -2.81 8.26
N ASP A 20 -8.28 -2.79 9.42
CA ASP A 20 -8.92 -1.57 9.91
C ASP A 20 -7.90 -0.46 10.14
N TYR A 21 -6.74 -0.81 10.68
CA TYR A 21 -5.68 0.16 10.91
C TYR A 21 -5.15 0.75 9.59
N LEU A 22 -4.94 -0.07 8.57
CA LEU A 22 -4.52 0.40 7.25
C LEU A 22 -5.55 1.37 6.66
N ASN A 23 -6.83 1.07 6.83
CA ASN A 23 -7.90 1.94 6.33
C ASN A 23 -8.03 3.24 7.11
N GLN A 24 -7.43 3.34 8.28
CA GLN A 24 -7.42 4.55 9.10
C GLN A 24 -6.13 5.35 8.94
N THR A 25 -5.07 4.77 8.42
CA THR A 25 -3.75 5.39 8.37
C THR A 25 -3.21 5.52 6.94
N GLY A 26 -2.62 4.45 6.43
CA GLY A 26 -1.93 4.48 5.13
C GLY A 26 -2.85 4.82 3.97
N ILE A 27 -4.01 4.20 3.92
CA ILE A 27 -4.93 4.39 2.79
C ILE A 27 -5.40 5.84 2.67
N PRO A 28 -5.88 6.49 3.75
CA PRO A 28 -6.23 7.92 3.66
C PRO A 28 -5.05 8.80 3.24
N ASP A 29 -3.85 8.51 3.70
CA ASP A 29 -2.66 9.28 3.32
C ASP A 29 -2.35 9.15 1.84
N TYR A 30 -2.44 7.95 1.28
CA TYR A 30 -2.29 7.76 -0.16
C TYR A 30 -3.30 8.61 -0.92
N LEU A 31 -4.58 8.46 -0.56
CA LEU A 31 -5.68 9.11 -1.28
C LEU A 31 -5.63 10.64 -1.17
N ALA A 32 -5.09 11.16 -0.09
CA ALA A 32 -4.99 12.61 0.14
C ALA A 32 -3.82 13.25 -0.61
N THR A 33 -2.87 12.48 -1.10
CA THR A 33 -1.68 13.01 -1.76
C THR A 33 -1.99 13.38 -3.22
N PRO A 34 -1.72 14.61 -3.66
CA PRO A 34 -1.94 14.99 -5.06
C PRO A 34 -1.17 14.09 -6.02
N GLY A 35 -1.84 13.62 -7.05
CA GLY A 35 -1.29 12.70 -8.04
C GLY A 35 -1.52 11.24 -7.74
N ASN A 36 -2.09 10.91 -6.57
CA ASN A 36 -2.55 9.56 -6.29
C ASN A 36 -3.78 9.25 -7.13
N ARG A 37 -3.83 8.05 -7.69
CA ARG A 37 -4.89 7.58 -8.58
C ARG A 37 -5.67 6.41 -8.00
N GLY A 38 -5.44 6.07 -6.76
CA GLY A 38 -6.14 5.00 -6.07
C GLY A 38 -5.23 4.20 -5.18
N ALA A 39 -5.82 3.44 -4.27
CA ALA A 39 -5.09 2.58 -3.36
C ALA A 39 -5.93 1.35 -3.05
N PHE A 40 -5.25 0.20 -2.94
CA PHE A 40 -5.89 -1.08 -2.70
C PHE A 40 -5.14 -1.83 -1.60
N VAL A 41 -5.87 -2.65 -0.86
CA VAL A 41 -5.28 -3.61 0.08
C VAL A 41 -5.60 -5.01 -0.43
N LEU A 42 -4.58 -5.83 -0.57
CA LEU A 42 -4.73 -7.25 -0.83
C LEU A 42 -4.28 -8.03 0.40
N ARG A 43 -4.98 -9.11 0.71
CA ARG A 43 -4.66 -9.92 1.88
C ARG A 43 -4.74 -11.40 1.52
N ARG A 44 -3.79 -12.18 2.01
CA ARG A 44 -3.77 -13.64 1.85
C ARG A 44 -3.37 -14.30 3.16
N ALA A 45 -4.20 -15.20 3.65
CA ALA A 45 -3.84 -16.02 4.80
C ALA A 45 -2.96 -17.20 4.38
N ASP A 46 -1.94 -17.46 5.17
CA ASP A 46 -1.03 -18.59 5.00
C ASP A 46 -0.81 -19.19 6.39
N GLY A 47 -1.73 -20.06 6.79
CA GLY A 47 -1.73 -20.63 8.13
C GLY A 47 -1.95 -19.57 9.20
N ASP A 48 -1.04 -19.50 10.16
CA ASP A 48 -1.11 -18.54 11.25
C ASP A 48 -0.60 -17.14 10.90
N ARG A 49 -0.14 -16.94 9.65
CA ARG A 49 0.36 -15.66 9.16
C ARG A 49 -0.50 -15.16 8.01
N SER A 50 -0.65 -13.86 7.95
CA SER A 50 -1.36 -13.21 6.84
C SER A 50 -0.46 -12.18 6.19
N HIS A 51 -0.46 -12.21 4.85
CA HIS A 51 0.30 -11.28 4.04
C HIS A 51 -0.59 -10.17 3.56
N PHE A 52 -0.09 -8.94 3.67
CA PHE A 52 -0.77 -7.75 3.17
C PHE A 52 0.07 -7.11 2.09
N LEU A 53 -0.59 -6.69 1.04
CA LEU A 53 -0.01 -5.80 0.04
C LEU A 53 -0.85 -4.53 0.01
N THR A 54 -0.19 -3.37 0.10
CA THR A 54 -0.84 -2.13 -0.28
C THR A 54 -0.33 -1.75 -1.66
N ILE A 55 -1.26 -1.50 -2.57
CA ILE A 55 -0.95 -1.07 -3.92
C ILE A 55 -1.50 0.32 -4.09
N SER A 56 -0.64 1.28 -4.37
CA SER A 56 -1.05 2.65 -4.63
C SER A 56 -0.63 3.05 -6.03
N LEU A 57 -1.52 3.75 -6.73
CA LEU A 57 -1.32 4.15 -8.12
C LEU A 57 -1.07 5.64 -8.20
N TRP A 58 -0.11 6.02 -9.05
CA TRP A 58 0.41 7.40 -9.09
C TRP A 58 0.61 7.83 -10.54
N ASP A 59 0.35 9.09 -10.82
CA ASP A 59 0.53 9.63 -12.15
C ASP A 59 2.00 9.92 -12.48
N SER A 60 2.86 10.06 -11.47
CA SER A 60 4.28 10.37 -11.69
C SER A 60 5.15 10.00 -10.48
N LEU A 61 6.45 9.95 -10.70
CA LEU A 61 7.41 9.78 -9.61
C LEU A 61 7.37 10.96 -8.63
N GLU A 62 7.12 12.14 -9.12
CA GLU A 62 7.04 13.33 -8.27
C GLU A 62 5.89 13.25 -7.28
N SER A 63 4.76 12.68 -7.71
CA SER A 63 3.63 12.45 -6.81
C SER A 63 4.00 11.47 -5.71
N ILE A 64 4.72 10.41 -6.05
CA ILE A 64 5.22 9.45 -5.06
C ILE A 64 6.11 10.16 -4.04
N LYS A 65 6.98 11.04 -4.48
CA LYS A 65 7.85 11.80 -3.58
C LYS A 65 7.09 12.74 -2.65
N ARG A 66 5.94 13.25 -3.08
CA ARG A 66 5.08 14.04 -2.20
C ARG A 66 4.58 13.22 -1.03
N PHE A 67 4.32 11.94 -1.25
CA PHE A 67 3.89 11.03 -0.20
C PHE A 67 5.07 10.53 0.64
N ALA A 68 6.13 10.06 -0.01
CA ALA A 68 7.21 9.28 0.62
C ALA A 68 8.49 10.07 0.90
N GLY A 69 8.62 11.27 0.33
CA GLY A 69 9.86 12.05 0.41
C GLY A 69 10.85 11.67 -0.69
N ASP A 70 12.04 12.27 -0.65
CA ASP A 70 13.06 12.06 -1.67
C ASP A 70 13.56 10.62 -1.69
N ASP A 71 13.63 9.97 -0.54
CA ASP A 71 14.00 8.56 -0.42
C ASP A 71 12.75 7.69 -0.62
N TYR A 72 12.18 7.77 -1.80
CA TYR A 72 10.87 7.21 -2.10
C TYR A 72 10.83 5.68 -2.11
N GLU A 73 11.96 5.02 -2.20
CA GLU A 73 12.01 3.54 -2.14
C GLU A 73 11.86 3.03 -0.71
N ARG A 74 12.00 3.90 0.26
CA ARG A 74 11.87 3.54 1.67
C ARG A 74 10.42 3.34 2.05
N ALA A 75 10.14 2.27 2.79
CA ALA A 75 8.81 2.02 3.34
C ALA A 75 8.50 3.08 4.41
N ARG A 76 7.23 3.49 4.43
CA ARG A 76 6.73 4.42 5.42
C ARG A 76 5.87 3.67 6.44
N TYR A 77 6.23 3.79 7.71
CA TYR A 77 5.52 3.12 8.79
C TYR A 77 4.81 4.11 9.71
N TYR A 78 3.79 3.62 10.39
CA TYR A 78 2.96 4.40 11.30
C TYR A 78 3.13 3.92 12.72
N ALA A 79 2.70 4.73 13.70
CA ALA A 79 3.05 4.53 15.11
C ALA A 79 2.67 3.17 15.67
N GLU A 80 1.53 2.60 15.24
CA GLU A 80 1.07 1.33 15.79
C GLU A 80 1.40 0.12 14.93
N ASP A 81 2.14 0.30 13.83
CA ASP A 81 2.53 -0.82 12.98
C ASP A 81 3.28 -1.90 13.78
N GLU A 82 4.09 -1.51 14.76
CA GLU A 82 4.85 -2.46 15.58
C GLU A 82 3.98 -3.40 16.40
N LYS A 83 2.71 -3.08 16.63
CA LYS A 83 1.78 -3.95 17.34
C LYS A 83 1.29 -5.10 16.48
N PHE A 84 1.40 -4.97 15.18
CA PHE A 84 0.84 -5.88 14.20
C PHE A 84 1.89 -6.59 13.37
N LEU A 85 2.88 -5.85 12.88
CA LEU A 85 3.83 -6.38 11.91
C LEU A 85 4.87 -7.27 12.55
N LEU A 86 5.08 -8.44 11.95
CA LEU A 86 6.10 -9.40 12.38
C LEU A 86 7.47 -9.04 11.86
N GLU A 87 7.53 -8.27 10.77
CA GLU A 87 8.77 -7.75 10.21
C GLU A 87 8.53 -6.38 9.58
N PHE A 88 9.59 -5.60 9.50
CA PHE A 88 9.56 -4.27 8.92
C PHE A 88 10.48 -4.27 7.71
N GLU A 89 9.93 -4.51 6.54
CA GLU A 89 10.70 -4.43 5.31
C GLU A 89 11.10 -2.98 5.07
N PRO A 90 12.39 -2.72 4.82
CA PRO A 90 12.85 -1.33 4.74
C PRO A 90 12.44 -0.61 3.47
N THR A 91 12.13 -1.35 2.41
CA THR A 91 11.83 -0.78 1.10
C THR A 91 10.53 -1.29 0.54
N VAL A 92 10.02 -0.54 -0.45
CA VAL A 92 8.87 -0.90 -1.25
C VAL A 92 9.31 -1.11 -2.68
N GLN A 93 8.44 -1.66 -3.52
CA GLN A 93 8.70 -1.87 -4.94
C GLN A 93 7.87 -0.90 -5.76
N HIS A 94 8.47 -0.40 -6.86
CA HIS A 94 7.78 0.43 -7.81
C HIS A 94 7.78 -0.26 -9.17
N TYR A 95 6.63 -0.20 -9.84
CA TYR A 95 6.42 -0.80 -11.15
C TYR A 95 5.78 0.20 -12.08
N GLU A 96 6.09 0.12 -13.36
CA GLU A 96 5.28 0.80 -14.36
C GLU A 96 3.92 0.12 -14.43
N TYR A 97 2.88 0.91 -14.53
CA TYR A 97 1.52 0.42 -14.53
C TYR A 97 0.88 0.57 -15.90
N TYR A 98 0.45 -0.54 -16.46
CA TYR A 98 -0.24 -0.59 -17.75
C TYR A 98 -1.58 -1.25 -17.53
N ALA A 99 -2.66 -0.49 -17.79
CA ALA A 99 -4.00 -1.01 -17.66
C ALA A 99 -4.61 -1.28 -19.02
N ASN A 100 -5.22 -2.44 -19.17
CA ASN A 100 -6.11 -2.74 -20.29
C ASN A 100 -7.51 -2.75 -19.71
N THR A 101 -8.21 -1.61 -19.84
CA THR A 101 -9.49 -1.40 -19.18
C THR A 101 -10.67 -1.49 -20.14
N SER A 102 -10.47 -2.01 -21.33
CA SER A 102 -11.60 -2.20 -22.25
C SER A 102 -12.64 -3.10 -21.57
N GLY A 103 -13.85 -2.73 -21.59
CA GLY A 103 -14.92 -3.51 -20.97
C GLY A 103 -15.27 -3.13 -19.56
N GLY A 104 -14.69 -2.10 -19.00
CA GLY A 104 -15.29 -1.47 -17.86
C GLY A 104 -14.66 -1.65 -16.51
N ILE A 105 -13.43 -2.13 -16.43
CA ILE A 105 -12.72 -2.06 -15.15
C ILE A 105 -12.45 -0.60 -14.84
N ARG A 106 -12.87 -0.18 -13.65
CA ARG A 106 -12.73 1.20 -13.19
C ARG A 106 -11.82 1.24 -11.97
N LEU A 107 -10.55 1.16 -12.20
CA LEU A 107 -9.58 1.15 -11.12
C LEU A 107 -9.51 2.46 -10.38
N LEU A 108 -9.87 3.56 -11.06
CA LEU A 108 -9.67 4.90 -10.55
C LEU A 108 -10.95 5.72 -10.62
N ALA A 109 -12.03 5.06 -10.45
CA ALA A 109 -13.34 5.72 -10.47
C ALA A 109 -13.47 6.76 -9.37
#